data_7a97f5a5d554549639f01c7f1f8cd047
#
_entry.id   7a97f5a5d554549639f01c7f1f8cd047
#
_cell.length_a   1.000
_cell.length_b   1.000
_cell.length_c   1.000
_cell.angle_alpha   90.00
_cell.angle_beta   90.00
_cell.angle_gamma   90.00
#
_symmetry.space_group_name_H-M   'P 1'
#
loop_
_entity.id
_entity.type
_entity.pdbx_description
1 polymer ?
#
loop_
_entity_poly.entity_id
_entity_poly.type
_entity_poly.pdbx_seq_one_letter_code
_entity_poly.pdbx_strand_id
1 'polypeptide(L)'
;DPFFFFLAGALLTGIISATRGFGDAGNIELNTGALRIRDGAGVTTASILPDANAGNAGDIRINAQELELQGLAGIASTTFSGGDSGDIDINATVVTLSDGGVVTADSIQSLTPNGLAGDIRIYANQVTLDNRSRISTTSSSGDGGNIFLEDIGALILRRGDGIGGIFTDGGVFGEIGDGGRIFITADFIFAVPQESTDISAGAFLGTGGGIFITADYIQGIEFRDGLTPLSEITAFSQLGDSGVVDVQVNALDPTQGLEALPEEPQRPQIIEGCVADGNQQA
;
A
#
# COMPACT_ATOMS: atom_id res chain seq x y z
N ASP A 1 15.42 14.27 -0.08
CA ASP A 1 14.44 13.22 -0.45
C ASP A 1 15.19 12.10 -1.18
N PRO A 2 15.25 10.88 -0.64
CA PRO A 2 15.95 9.77 -1.31
C PRO A 2 15.33 9.40 -2.66
N PHE A 3 14.14 9.87 -2.96
CA PHE A 3 13.42 9.64 -4.21
C PHE A 3 13.97 10.42 -5.40
N PHE A 4 14.47 11.62 -5.17
CA PHE A 4 15.11 12.43 -6.22
C PHE A 4 16.39 11.78 -6.75
N PHE A 5 16.98 10.88 -5.99
CA PHE A 5 18.19 10.14 -6.38
C PHE A 5 17.92 8.95 -7.31
N PHE A 6 16.71 8.42 -7.31
CA PHE A 6 16.41 7.21 -8.10
C PHE A 6 16.38 7.47 -9.61
N LEU A 7 16.09 8.69 -10.04
CA LEU A 7 15.97 9.02 -11.47
C LEU A 7 16.99 10.05 -11.99
N ALA A 8 17.61 10.86 -11.14
CA ALA A 8 18.48 11.95 -11.60
C ALA A 8 19.95 11.56 -11.86
N GLY A 9 20.37 10.33 -11.64
CA GLY A 9 21.77 9.94 -11.83
C GLY A 9 22.15 8.48 -11.62
N ALA A 10 21.28 7.63 -11.16
CA ALA A 10 21.54 6.20 -11.07
C ALA A 10 21.40 5.58 -12.47
N LEU A 11 22.38 4.80 -12.86
CA LEU A 11 22.25 3.86 -13.97
C LEU A 11 21.07 2.96 -13.64
N LEU A 12 19.91 3.23 -14.25
CA LEU A 12 18.72 2.39 -14.11
C LEU A 12 19.09 1.00 -14.63
N THR A 13 19.26 0.09 -13.71
CA THR A 13 19.46 -1.33 -14.03
C THR A 13 18.10 -1.99 -14.02
N GLY A 14 17.66 -2.60 -15.11
CA GLY A 14 16.37 -3.28 -15.15
C GLY A 14 15.69 -3.24 -16.49
N ILE A 15 14.37 -3.34 -16.47
CA ILE A 15 13.51 -3.26 -17.67
C ILE A 15 12.99 -1.83 -17.76
N ILE A 16 13.34 -1.13 -18.85
CA ILE A 16 13.04 0.30 -18.98
C ILE A 16 12.39 0.58 -20.32
N SER A 17 11.27 1.29 -20.29
CA SER A 17 10.67 1.94 -21.46
C SER A 17 10.59 3.45 -21.20
N ALA A 18 11.31 4.26 -21.96
CA ALA A 18 11.35 5.70 -21.71
C ALA A 18 11.26 6.51 -23.01
N THR A 19 10.57 7.65 -22.93
CA THR A 19 10.57 8.66 -24.00
C THR A 19 11.38 9.88 -23.63
N ARG A 20 12.06 10.47 -24.61
CA ARG A 20 12.78 11.77 -24.53
C ARG A 20 12.26 12.74 -25.58
N GLY A 21 11.04 12.56 -26.04
CA GLY A 21 10.42 13.34 -27.08
C GLY A 21 8.96 13.63 -26.81
N PHE A 22 8.26 14.04 -27.86
CA PHE A 22 6.81 14.36 -27.78
C PHE A 22 5.91 13.13 -27.92
N GLY A 23 6.45 11.94 -28.22
CA GLY A 23 5.70 10.69 -28.25
C GLY A 23 5.74 10.00 -26.88
N ASP A 24 4.72 9.17 -26.62
CA ASP A 24 4.59 8.42 -25.38
C ASP A 24 5.66 7.33 -25.24
N ALA A 25 5.98 6.97 -23.99
CA ALA A 25 6.77 5.77 -23.72
C ALA A 25 5.92 4.51 -23.95
N GLY A 26 6.58 3.39 -24.23
CA GLY A 26 5.89 2.10 -24.42
C GLY A 26 5.52 1.46 -23.09
N ASN A 27 4.46 0.66 -23.10
CA ASN A 27 4.01 -0.12 -21.95
C ASN A 27 4.93 -1.32 -21.69
N ILE A 28 4.95 -1.78 -20.43
CA ILE A 28 5.67 -3.00 -20.03
C ILE A 28 4.65 -4.00 -19.50
N GLU A 29 4.69 -5.23 -20.02
CA GLU A 29 3.89 -6.35 -19.52
C GLU A 29 4.80 -7.51 -19.16
N LEU A 30 4.67 -8.01 -17.91
CA LEU A 30 5.44 -9.12 -17.37
C LEU A 30 4.51 -10.22 -16.87
N ASN A 31 4.70 -11.43 -17.38
CA ASN A 31 3.97 -12.63 -16.96
C ASN A 31 4.99 -13.67 -16.48
N THR A 32 4.99 -14.00 -15.18
CA THR A 32 6.00 -14.89 -14.58
C THR A 32 5.48 -15.59 -13.33
N GLY A 33 6.10 -16.72 -12.94
CA GLY A 33 5.81 -17.34 -11.65
C GLY A 33 6.35 -16.54 -10.46
N ALA A 34 7.55 -15.95 -10.60
CA ALA A 34 8.14 -15.10 -9.57
C ALA A 34 8.94 -13.96 -10.20
N LEU A 35 8.73 -12.76 -9.70
CA LEU A 35 9.48 -11.56 -10.06
C LEU A 35 10.20 -11.05 -8.81
N ARG A 36 11.52 -11.07 -8.82
CA ARG A 36 12.35 -10.56 -7.74
C ARG A 36 13.26 -9.46 -8.27
N ILE A 37 13.13 -8.27 -7.69
CA ILE A 37 13.90 -7.08 -8.06
C ILE A 37 14.65 -6.61 -6.81
N ARG A 38 15.96 -6.37 -6.92
CA ARG A 38 16.81 -6.08 -5.77
C ARG A 38 17.86 -5.01 -6.08
N ASP A 39 18.41 -4.44 -5.02
CA ASP A 39 19.62 -3.61 -5.06
C ASP A 39 19.53 -2.43 -6.04
N GLY A 40 18.44 -1.70 -6.00
CA GLY A 40 18.23 -0.52 -6.83
C GLY A 40 17.86 -0.81 -8.29
N ALA A 41 17.63 -2.07 -8.66
CA ALA A 41 17.08 -2.40 -9.98
C ALA A 41 15.60 -2.05 -10.08
N GLY A 42 15.05 -1.95 -11.30
CA GLY A 42 13.65 -1.59 -11.48
C GLY A 42 13.00 -2.08 -12.77
N VAL A 43 11.68 -2.01 -12.76
CA VAL A 43 10.82 -2.05 -13.95
C VAL A 43 10.21 -0.66 -14.09
N THR A 44 10.57 0.07 -15.15
CA THR A 44 10.26 1.50 -15.23
C THR A 44 9.74 1.90 -16.60
N THR A 45 8.65 2.65 -16.61
CA THR A 45 8.23 3.47 -17.75
C THR A 45 8.43 4.94 -17.39
N ALA A 46 8.91 5.76 -18.32
CA ALA A 46 9.19 7.15 -18.00
C ALA A 46 9.02 8.11 -19.19
N SER A 47 8.51 9.32 -18.90
CA SER A 47 8.63 10.49 -19.76
C SER A 47 9.62 11.46 -19.13
N ILE A 48 10.76 11.70 -19.81
CA ILE A 48 11.90 12.41 -19.22
C ILE A 48 12.29 13.71 -19.93
N LEU A 49 11.53 14.14 -20.95
CA LEU A 49 11.71 15.45 -21.55
C LEU A 49 11.02 16.50 -20.68
N PRO A 50 11.73 17.47 -20.07
CA PRO A 50 11.11 18.49 -19.24
C PRO A 50 10.45 19.58 -20.11
N ASP A 51 9.38 19.23 -20.82
CA ASP A 51 8.61 20.09 -21.72
C ASP A 51 7.12 19.85 -21.49
N ALA A 52 6.33 20.91 -21.58
CA ALA A 52 4.87 20.86 -21.39
C ALA A 52 4.14 19.96 -22.42
N ASN A 53 4.73 19.78 -23.60
CA ASN A 53 4.17 18.96 -24.68
C ASN A 53 4.84 17.59 -24.81
N ALA A 54 5.65 17.18 -23.80
CA ALA A 54 6.25 15.86 -23.84
C ALA A 54 5.17 14.76 -23.75
N GLY A 55 5.49 13.59 -24.29
CA GLY A 55 4.57 12.44 -24.23
C GLY A 55 4.42 11.89 -22.82
N ASN A 56 3.47 10.98 -22.64
CA ASN A 56 3.18 10.32 -21.39
C ASN A 56 4.22 9.22 -21.06
N ALA A 57 4.32 8.86 -19.80
CA ALA A 57 4.92 7.56 -19.43
C ALA A 57 3.97 6.41 -19.84
N GLY A 58 4.51 5.19 -19.96
CA GLY A 58 3.71 4.03 -20.32
C GLY A 58 3.16 3.31 -19.07
N ASP A 59 2.22 2.41 -19.30
CA ASP A 59 1.66 1.56 -18.26
C ASP A 59 2.59 0.38 -17.93
N ILE A 60 2.46 -0.15 -16.71
CA ILE A 60 3.14 -1.37 -16.28
C ILE A 60 2.09 -2.39 -15.83
N ARG A 61 2.13 -3.58 -16.42
CA ARG A 61 1.27 -4.68 -16.02
C ARG A 61 2.09 -5.90 -15.62
N ILE A 62 1.84 -6.41 -14.41
CA ILE A 62 2.58 -7.54 -13.83
C ILE A 62 1.60 -8.60 -13.38
N ASN A 63 1.76 -9.82 -13.91
CA ASN A 63 1.08 -11.01 -13.44
C ASN A 63 2.13 -12.00 -12.91
N ALA A 64 2.10 -12.29 -11.60
CA ALA A 64 3.04 -13.17 -10.94
C ALA A 64 2.37 -13.99 -9.84
N GLN A 65 2.99 -15.06 -9.37
CA GLN A 65 2.59 -15.69 -8.11
C GLN A 65 3.25 -14.96 -6.94
N GLU A 66 4.51 -14.56 -7.11
CA GLU A 66 5.31 -13.89 -6.09
C GLU A 66 5.98 -12.66 -6.69
N LEU A 67 5.79 -11.50 -6.06
CA LEU A 67 6.49 -10.26 -6.35
C LEU A 67 7.29 -9.82 -5.13
N GLU A 68 8.60 -9.68 -5.28
CA GLU A 68 9.52 -9.22 -4.23
C GLU A 68 10.33 -8.02 -4.73
N LEU A 69 10.25 -6.91 -3.99
CA LEU A 69 11.08 -5.72 -4.18
C LEU A 69 11.91 -5.50 -2.92
N GLN A 70 13.23 -5.47 -3.04
CA GLN A 70 14.13 -5.32 -1.90
C GLN A 70 15.29 -4.37 -2.20
N GLY A 71 15.69 -3.59 -1.21
CA GLY A 71 16.91 -2.79 -1.28
C GLY A 71 16.81 -1.65 -2.30
N LEU A 72 15.87 -0.74 -2.15
CA LEU A 72 15.60 0.39 -3.06
C LEU A 72 15.18 -0.07 -4.48
N ALA A 73 14.71 -1.31 -4.63
CA ALA A 73 14.15 -1.80 -5.88
C ALA A 73 12.81 -1.13 -6.19
N GLY A 74 12.47 -0.96 -7.47
CA GLY A 74 11.25 -0.24 -7.84
C GLY A 74 10.49 -0.78 -9.03
N ILE A 75 9.18 -0.61 -8.97
CA ILE A 75 8.28 -0.62 -10.12
C ILE A 75 7.75 0.81 -10.25
N ALA A 76 8.06 1.50 -11.33
CA ALA A 76 7.78 2.91 -11.45
C ALA A 76 7.24 3.30 -12.83
N SER A 77 6.09 3.97 -12.86
CA SER A 77 5.71 4.79 -14.01
C SER A 77 5.83 6.25 -13.60
N THR A 78 6.69 7.01 -14.26
CA THR A 78 7.03 8.35 -13.78
C THR A 78 7.11 9.35 -14.94
N THR A 79 6.53 10.53 -14.74
CA THR A 79 6.72 11.65 -15.65
C THR A 79 7.53 12.77 -14.99
N PHE A 80 8.46 13.33 -15.76
CA PHE A 80 9.21 14.57 -15.46
C PHE A 80 8.80 15.67 -16.43
N SER A 81 7.65 15.58 -17.02
CA SER A 81 7.17 16.39 -18.14
C SER A 81 5.73 16.85 -17.91
N GLY A 82 5.21 17.64 -18.85
CA GLY A 82 3.79 17.98 -18.87
C GLY A 82 2.87 16.82 -19.27
N GLY A 83 3.39 15.67 -19.66
CA GLY A 83 2.60 14.45 -19.90
C GLY A 83 2.26 13.72 -18.60
N ASP A 84 1.32 12.80 -18.69
CA ASP A 84 0.85 12.02 -17.53
C ASP A 84 1.77 10.83 -17.23
N SER A 85 1.78 10.41 -15.98
CA SER A 85 2.28 9.09 -15.59
C SER A 85 1.33 8.00 -16.12
N GLY A 86 1.83 6.80 -16.35
CA GLY A 86 0.99 5.64 -16.68
C GLY A 86 0.52 4.90 -15.44
N ASP A 87 -0.42 4.00 -15.64
CA ASP A 87 -0.99 3.15 -14.58
C ASP A 87 -0.10 1.93 -14.29
N ILE A 88 -0.22 1.41 -13.06
CA ILE A 88 0.45 0.19 -12.64
C ILE A 88 -0.59 -0.82 -12.17
N ASP A 89 -0.69 -1.96 -12.87
CA ASP A 89 -1.56 -3.08 -12.52
C ASP A 89 -0.71 -4.27 -12.06
N ILE A 90 -0.89 -4.72 -10.81
CA ILE A 90 -0.21 -5.87 -10.24
C ILE A 90 -1.24 -6.91 -9.83
N ASN A 91 -1.13 -8.12 -10.38
CA ASN A 91 -1.89 -9.29 -9.97
C ASN A 91 -0.91 -10.36 -9.49
N ALA A 92 -0.89 -10.62 -8.18
CA ALA A 92 0.02 -11.58 -7.58
C ALA A 92 -0.63 -12.28 -6.38
N THR A 93 -0.14 -13.46 -6.01
CA THR A 93 -0.59 -14.10 -4.77
C THR A 93 0.04 -13.42 -3.56
N VAL A 94 1.33 -13.10 -3.65
CA VAL A 94 2.09 -12.44 -2.58
C VAL A 94 2.90 -11.27 -3.16
N VAL A 95 2.77 -10.12 -2.54
CA VAL A 95 3.54 -8.91 -2.82
C VAL A 95 4.33 -8.53 -1.58
N THR A 96 5.65 -8.48 -1.69
CA THR A 96 6.55 -8.10 -0.59
C THR A 96 7.47 -6.97 -1.02
N LEU A 97 7.36 -5.84 -0.35
CA LEU A 97 8.27 -4.71 -0.48
C LEU A 97 9.08 -4.59 0.83
N SER A 98 10.39 -4.58 0.74
CA SER A 98 11.27 -4.47 1.89
C SER A 98 12.49 -3.59 1.63
N ASP A 99 13.04 -3.03 2.69
CA ASP A 99 14.28 -2.25 2.67
C ASP A 99 14.25 -1.09 1.66
N GLY A 100 13.13 -0.35 1.63
CA GLY A 100 12.92 0.76 0.72
C GLY A 100 12.42 0.35 -0.67
N GLY A 101 11.87 -0.84 -0.83
CA GLY A 101 11.20 -1.25 -2.06
C GLY A 101 9.99 -0.38 -2.38
N VAL A 102 9.76 -0.03 -3.65
CA VAL A 102 8.71 0.94 -4.03
C VAL A 102 7.89 0.49 -5.23
N VAL A 103 6.60 0.85 -5.20
CA VAL A 103 5.71 0.85 -6.37
C VAL A 103 5.17 2.26 -6.50
N THR A 104 5.41 2.93 -7.65
CA THR A 104 5.05 4.34 -7.78
C THR A 104 4.58 4.73 -9.18
N ALA A 105 3.51 5.52 -9.24
CA ALA A 105 2.98 6.12 -10.46
C ALA A 105 2.94 7.65 -10.31
N ASP A 106 4.12 8.27 -10.26
CA ASP A 106 4.29 9.66 -9.83
C ASP A 106 4.44 10.65 -11.00
N SER A 107 3.88 11.85 -10.84
CA SER A 107 4.16 13.01 -11.67
C SER A 107 5.07 13.99 -10.91
N ILE A 108 6.33 14.10 -11.34
CA ILE A 108 7.39 14.83 -10.60
C ILE A 108 7.83 16.11 -11.34
N GLN A 109 6.91 16.92 -11.81
CA GLN A 109 7.23 18.15 -12.51
C GLN A 109 6.85 19.38 -11.68
N SER A 110 7.80 20.32 -11.50
CA SER A 110 7.58 21.59 -10.79
C SER A 110 7.48 22.82 -11.68
N LEU A 111 7.75 22.72 -12.99
CA LEU A 111 7.93 23.89 -13.86
C LEU A 111 6.83 24.08 -14.91
N THR A 112 5.99 23.09 -15.16
CA THR A 112 4.83 23.19 -16.04
C THR A 112 3.65 22.52 -15.36
N PRO A 113 2.49 23.19 -15.24
CA PRO A 113 1.34 22.51 -14.70
C PRO A 113 0.87 21.42 -15.63
N ASN A 114 0.36 20.32 -15.10
CA ASN A 114 -0.60 19.39 -15.67
C ASN A 114 -0.19 17.94 -15.97
N GLY A 115 0.96 17.45 -15.60
CA GLY A 115 1.14 16.00 -15.58
C GLY A 115 0.37 15.38 -14.40
N LEU A 116 -0.55 14.47 -14.69
CA LEU A 116 -1.29 13.73 -13.65
C LEU A 116 -0.50 12.52 -13.19
N ALA A 117 -0.60 12.20 -11.91
CA ALA A 117 -0.15 10.90 -11.40
C ALA A 117 -1.06 9.80 -11.95
N GLY A 118 -0.50 8.60 -12.20
CA GLY A 118 -1.28 7.44 -12.62
C GLY A 118 -1.93 6.71 -11.45
N ASP A 119 -2.76 5.73 -11.75
CA ASP A 119 -3.38 4.87 -10.76
C ASP A 119 -2.52 3.61 -10.49
N ILE A 120 -2.60 3.08 -9.27
CA ILE A 120 -2.01 1.79 -8.91
C ILE A 120 -3.13 0.85 -8.48
N ARG A 121 -3.17 -0.35 -9.08
CA ARG A 121 -4.10 -1.43 -8.70
C ARG A 121 -3.31 -2.66 -8.33
N ILE A 122 -3.58 -3.22 -7.15
CA ILE A 122 -2.94 -4.44 -6.66
C ILE A 122 -4.02 -5.42 -6.21
N TYR A 123 -4.04 -6.58 -6.84
CA TYR A 123 -4.83 -7.75 -6.44
C TYR A 123 -3.87 -8.76 -5.84
N ALA A 124 -4.01 -9.08 -4.55
CA ALA A 124 -3.11 -10.03 -3.90
C ALA A 124 -3.73 -10.64 -2.63
N ASN A 125 -3.41 -11.91 -2.36
CA ASN A 125 -3.78 -12.49 -1.07
C ASN A 125 -2.99 -11.89 0.10
N GLN A 126 -1.74 -11.48 -0.12
CA GLN A 126 -0.92 -10.82 0.90
C GLN A 126 -0.11 -9.68 0.30
N VAL A 127 -0.13 -8.53 0.98
CA VAL A 127 0.74 -7.38 0.70
C VAL A 127 1.50 -7.03 1.97
N THR A 128 2.83 -6.97 1.87
CA THR A 128 3.71 -6.58 2.97
C THR A 128 4.57 -5.38 2.56
N LEU A 129 4.49 -4.31 3.33
CA LEU A 129 5.39 -3.16 3.26
C LEU A 129 6.24 -3.12 4.51
N ASP A 130 7.54 -3.23 4.37
CA ASP A 130 8.47 -3.30 5.50
C ASP A 130 9.69 -2.41 5.28
N ASN A 131 10.18 -1.83 6.36
CA ASN A 131 11.39 -1.03 6.39
C ASN A 131 11.45 0.05 5.30
N ARG A 132 10.61 1.09 5.44
CA ARG A 132 10.52 2.28 4.57
C ARG A 132 10.03 2.01 3.16
N SER A 133 9.44 0.85 2.93
CA SER A 133 8.84 0.52 1.63
C SER A 133 7.51 1.23 1.45
N ARG A 134 7.17 1.54 0.19
CA ARG A 134 5.94 2.29 -0.05
C ARG A 134 5.28 1.98 -1.39
N ILE A 135 3.98 2.27 -1.43
CA ILE A 135 3.15 2.36 -2.63
C ILE A 135 2.68 3.81 -2.73
N SER A 136 2.94 4.49 -3.86
CA SER A 136 2.56 5.90 -3.97
C SER A 136 2.12 6.33 -5.37
N THR A 137 1.20 7.32 -5.38
CA THR A 137 0.75 8.02 -6.59
C THR A 137 0.78 9.52 -6.31
N THR A 138 1.97 10.09 -6.33
CA THR A 138 2.20 11.48 -5.92
C THR A 138 2.28 12.40 -7.13
N SER A 139 1.62 13.55 -7.07
CA SER A 139 1.78 14.62 -8.05
C SER A 139 2.42 15.86 -7.42
N SER A 140 3.44 16.41 -8.08
CA SER A 140 4.10 17.63 -7.61
C SER A 140 3.27 18.89 -7.80
N SER A 141 2.48 18.98 -8.88
CA SER A 141 1.74 20.17 -9.26
C SER A 141 0.32 19.89 -9.77
N GLY A 142 -0.19 18.72 -9.57
CA GLY A 142 -1.54 18.27 -9.93
C GLY A 142 -2.12 17.40 -8.85
N ASP A 143 -3.25 16.78 -9.16
CA ASP A 143 -3.90 15.86 -8.24
C ASP A 143 -3.12 14.55 -8.14
N GLY A 144 -3.10 13.96 -6.95
CA GLY A 144 -2.60 12.60 -6.73
C GLY A 144 -3.46 11.58 -7.49
N GLY A 145 -2.85 10.47 -7.94
CA GLY A 145 -3.59 9.35 -8.54
C GLY A 145 -4.33 8.52 -7.50
N ASN A 146 -4.96 7.44 -7.93
CA ASN A 146 -5.69 6.58 -7.01
C ASN A 146 -4.93 5.26 -6.75
N ILE A 147 -5.12 4.70 -5.54
CA ILE A 147 -4.59 3.39 -5.18
C ILE A 147 -5.74 2.46 -4.82
N PHE A 148 -5.74 1.27 -5.43
CA PHE A 148 -6.71 0.22 -5.19
C PHE A 148 -5.97 -1.03 -4.71
N LEU A 149 -6.20 -1.44 -3.47
CA LEU A 149 -5.76 -2.71 -2.91
C LEU A 149 -7.01 -3.57 -2.74
N GLU A 150 -7.16 -4.56 -3.60
CA GLU A 150 -8.39 -5.33 -3.71
C GLU A 150 -8.14 -6.83 -3.46
N ASP A 151 -9.10 -7.48 -2.83
CA ASP A 151 -9.05 -8.91 -2.48
C ASP A 151 -7.82 -9.26 -1.61
N ILE A 152 -7.47 -8.36 -0.67
CA ILE A 152 -6.31 -8.54 0.19
C ILE A 152 -6.67 -9.40 1.40
N GLY A 153 -6.14 -10.62 1.51
CA GLY A 153 -6.28 -11.44 2.73
C GLY A 153 -5.52 -10.80 3.91
N ALA A 154 -4.29 -10.33 3.70
CA ALA A 154 -3.53 -9.62 4.74
C ALA A 154 -2.70 -8.45 4.18
N LEU A 155 -2.93 -7.25 4.71
CA LEU A 155 -2.08 -6.07 4.52
C LEU A 155 -1.22 -5.87 5.77
N ILE A 156 0.10 -5.97 5.63
CA ILE A 156 1.06 -5.88 6.72
C ILE A 156 1.95 -4.66 6.51
N LEU A 157 1.89 -3.71 7.44
CA LEU A 157 2.59 -2.43 7.38
C LEU A 157 3.58 -2.35 8.54
N ARG A 158 4.87 -2.29 8.26
CA ARG A 158 5.92 -2.36 9.27
C ARG A 158 7.06 -1.38 9.00
N ARG A 159 7.60 -0.83 10.08
CA ARG A 159 8.86 -0.05 10.10
C ARG A 159 8.89 1.05 9.03
N GLY A 160 7.81 1.84 8.92
CA GLY A 160 7.67 2.91 7.93
C GLY A 160 8.63 4.09 8.17
N ASP A 161 8.93 4.39 9.45
CA ASP A 161 9.84 5.46 9.84
C ASP A 161 9.41 6.83 9.25
N GLY A 162 8.10 7.04 9.11
CA GLY A 162 7.48 8.27 8.58
C GLY A 162 7.61 8.48 7.08
N ILE A 163 8.15 7.52 6.33
CA ILE A 163 8.30 7.59 4.87
C ILE A 163 7.80 6.34 4.15
N GLY A 164 7.58 5.26 4.87
CA GLY A 164 7.00 4.02 4.36
C GLY A 164 5.49 3.99 4.59
N GLY A 165 4.75 3.39 3.63
CA GLY A 165 3.31 3.28 3.71
C GLY A 165 2.61 3.36 2.35
N ILE A 166 1.40 3.88 2.34
CA ILE A 166 0.55 4.02 1.15
C ILE A 166 0.15 5.48 1.02
N PHE A 167 0.51 6.13 -0.10
CA PHE A 167 0.38 7.59 -0.25
C PHE A 167 -0.24 7.99 -1.59
N THR A 168 -1.22 8.92 -1.55
CA THR A 168 -1.78 9.57 -2.73
C THR A 168 -1.77 11.09 -2.52
N ASP A 169 -0.58 11.70 -2.60
CA ASP A 169 -0.42 13.11 -2.26
C ASP A 169 -0.49 14.00 -3.51
N GLY A 170 -1.24 15.11 -3.43
CA GLY A 170 -1.35 16.10 -4.47
C GLY A 170 -0.70 17.43 -4.10
N GLY A 171 -0.17 18.17 -5.12
CA GLY A 171 0.40 19.49 -4.94
C GLY A 171 1.57 19.54 -3.96
N VAL A 172 2.39 18.48 -3.88
CA VAL A 172 3.59 18.48 -3.03
C VAL A 172 4.54 19.61 -3.44
N PHE A 173 5.39 20.09 -2.58
CA PHE A 173 6.30 21.25 -2.78
C PHE A 173 5.63 22.64 -2.85
N GLY A 174 4.40 22.77 -2.38
CA GLY A 174 3.73 24.07 -2.26
C GLY A 174 2.90 24.49 -3.47
N GLU A 175 2.63 23.57 -4.35
CA GLU A 175 1.73 23.75 -5.50
C GLU A 175 0.29 23.35 -5.15
N ILE A 176 -0.65 23.67 -6.05
CA ILE A 176 -2.06 23.31 -5.92
C ILE A 176 -2.27 21.94 -6.54
N GLY A 177 -2.91 21.04 -5.81
CA GLY A 177 -3.32 19.72 -6.24
C GLY A 177 -4.05 19.04 -5.09
N ASP A 178 -5.11 18.33 -5.39
CA ASP A 178 -5.86 17.57 -4.40
C ASP A 178 -5.21 16.20 -4.16
N GLY A 179 -5.35 15.68 -2.95
CA GLY A 179 -4.98 14.29 -2.67
C GLY A 179 -5.83 13.33 -3.51
N GLY A 180 -5.24 12.20 -3.91
CA GLY A 180 -5.97 11.16 -4.63
C GLY A 180 -6.88 10.33 -3.73
N ARG A 181 -7.25 9.15 -4.19
CA ARG A 181 -8.10 8.26 -3.40
C ARG A 181 -7.44 6.93 -3.15
N ILE A 182 -7.62 6.41 -1.93
CA ILE A 182 -7.14 5.08 -1.54
C ILE A 182 -8.37 4.22 -1.24
N PHE A 183 -8.47 3.08 -1.92
CA PHE A 183 -9.49 2.07 -1.69
C PHE A 183 -8.80 0.80 -1.25
N ILE A 184 -9.18 0.28 -0.07
CA ILE A 184 -8.63 -0.97 0.47
C ILE A 184 -9.78 -1.88 0.85
N THR A 185 -9.80 -3.08 0.26
CA THR A 185 -10.66 -4.18 0.69
C THR A 185 -9.76 -5.31 1.16
N ALA A 186 -9.79 -5.62 2.47
CA ALA A 186 -8.91 -6.58 3.08
C ALA A 186 -9.60 -7.39 4.17
N ASP A 187 -9.18 -8.66 4.39
CA ASP A 187 -9.61 -9.38 5.58
C ASP A 187 -8.90 -8.80 6.82
N PHE A 188 -7.57 -8.61 6.74
CA PHE A 188 -6.77 -8.14 7.88
C PHE A 188 -5.83 -7.01 7.49
N ILE A 189 -5.77 -5.96 8.33
CA ILE A 189 -4.79 -4.88 8.23
C ILE A 189 -4.00 -4.83 9.54
N PHE A 190 -2.69 -4.97 9.47
CA PHE A 190 -1.79 -4.94 10.62
C PHE A 190 -0.71 -3.87 10.46
N ALA A 191 -0.57 -3.04 11.48
CA ALA A 191 0.53 -2.12 11.64
C ALA A 191 1.03 -2.15 13.09
N VAL A 192 2.14 -1.50 13.36
CA VAL A 192 2.64 -1.25 14.73
C VAL A 192 2.59 0.25 14.98
N PRO A 193 1.89 0.72 16.02
CA PRO A 193 1.63 2.15 16.20
C PRO A 193 2.89 3.02 16.21
N GLN A 194 3.99 2.56 16.79
CA GLN A 194 5.23 3.32 16.96
C GLN A 194 6.18 3.22 15.74
N GLU A 195 5.78 2.56 14.66
CA GLU A 195 6.62 2.37 13.47
C GLU A 195 6.35 3.41 12.38
N SER A 196 5.40 4.32 12.57
CA SER A 196 5.06 5.42 11.65
C SER A 196 4.98 4.93 10.20
N THR A 197 4.06 3.99 9.96
CA THR A 197 3.74 3.46 8.63
C THR A 197 2.34 3.91 8.28
N ASP A 198 2.19 4.83 7.33
CA ASP A 198 0.97 5.59 7.17
C ASP A 198 0.16 5.19 5.93
N ILE A 199 -1.15 5.41 5.98
CA ILE A 199 -2.04 5.43 4.83
C ILE A 199 -2.52 6.87 4.71
N SER A 200 -2.01 7.59 3.70
CA SER A 200 -2.26 9.03 3.56
C SER A 200 -2.75 9.42 2.17
N ALA A 201 -3.79 10.22 2.14
CA ALA A 201 -4.28 10.90 0.94
C ALA A 201 -4.17 12.41 1.17
N GLY A 202 -2.93 12.91 1.18
CA GLY A 202 -2.60 14.26 1.58
C GLY A 202 -2.65 15.29 0.45
N ALA A 203 -2.63 16.58 0.83
CA ALA A 203 -2.42 17.70 -0.08
C ALA A 203 -1.61 18.80 0.60
N PHE A 204 -0.98 19.70 -0.20
CA PHE A 204 -0.31 20.86 0.38
C PHE A 204 -1.24 22.08 0.41
N LEU A 205 -1.69 22.57 -0.75
CA LEU A 205 -2.62 23.72 -0.88
C LEU A 205 -4.04 23.30 -1.28
N GLY A 206 -4.20 22.12 -1.90
CA GLY A 206 -5.49 21.58 -2.30
C GLY A 206 -6.24 20.92 -1.16
N THR A 207 -7.30 20.24 -1.49
CA THR A 207 -8.09 19.42 -0.54
C THR A 207 -7.41 18.07 -0.32
N GLY A 208 -7.34 17.59 0.91
CA GLY A 208 -6.99 16.21 1.18
C GLY A 208 -7.92 15.25 0.42
N GLY A 209 -7.41 14.08 0.03
CA GLY A 209 -8.14 13.15 -0.81
C GLY A 209 -9.18 12.31 -0.07
N GLY A 210 -9.42 11.09 -0.56
CA GLY A 210 -10.37 10.18 0.05
C GLY A 210 -9.74 8.85 0.42
N ILE A 211 -10.00 8.34 1.62
CA ILE A 211 -9.56 7.01 2.05
C ILE A 211 -10.79 6.19 2.40
N PHE A 212 -10.97 5.05 1.75
CA PHE A 212 -12.09 4.15 1.90
C PHE A 212 -11.56 2.75 2.18
N ILE A 213 -11.74 2.30 3.42
CA ILE A 213 -11.23 1.00 3.87
C ILE A 213 -12.41 0.14 4.31
N THR A 214 -12.50 -1.07 3.78
CA THR A 214 -13.37 -2.13 4.28
C THR A 214 -12.51 -3.30 4.70
N ALA A 215 -12.56 -3.67 5.97
CA ALA A 215 -11.77 -4.79 6.49
C ALA A 215 -12.54 -5.57 7.56
N ASP A 216 -12.22 -6.86 7.73
CA ASP A 216 -12.76 -7.64 8.84
C ASP A 216 -12.06 -7.31 10.16
N TYR A 217 -10.78 -6.96 10.09
CA TYR A 217 -9.99 -6.61 11.28
C TYR A 217 -8.88 -5.61 10.96
N ILE A 218 -8.74 -4.58 11.80
CA ILE A 218 -7.67 -3.57 11.72
C ILE A 218 -6.98 -3.47 13.07
N GLN A 219 -5.66 -3.53 13.09
CA GLN A 219 -4.85 -3.40 14.29
C GLN A 219 -3.63 -2.50 14.07
N GLY A 220 -3.38 -1.61 15.04
CA GLY A 220 -2.13 -0.85 15.15
C GLY A 220 -2.01 0.35 14.25
N ILE A 221 -3.09 0.71 13.52
CA ILE A 221 -3.22 1.93 12.75
C ILE A 221 -4.59 2.54 13.02
N GLU A 222 -4.67 3.85 13.16
CA GLU A 222 -5.89 4.55 13.54
C GLU A 222 -6.03 5.85 12.71
N PHE A 223 -7.27 6.32 12.54
CA PHE A 223 -7.52 7.62 11.96
C PHE A 223 -6.97 8.75 12.85
N ARG A 224 -6.33 9.75 12.22
CA ARG A 224 -5.89 11.00 12.85
C ARG A 224 -6.05 12.16 11.88
N ASP A 225 -6.30 13.37 12.43
CA ASP A 225 -6.49 14.59 11.65
C ASP A 225 -5.18 15.15 11.05
N GLY A 226 -4.05 14.49 11.20
CA GLY A 226 -2.76 14.91 10.66
C GLY A 226 -1.65 13.93 10.99
N LEU A 227 -0.50 14.14 10.37
CA LEU A 227 0.67 13.29 10.52
C LEU A 227 1.29 13.42 11.92
N THR A 228 1.57 12.28 12.55
CA THR A 228 2.22 12.15 13.85
C THR A 228 3.37 11.12 13.76
N PRO A 229 4.17 10.90 14.80
CA PRO A 229 5.16 9.81 14.80
C PRO A 229 4.57 8.40 14.98
N LEU A 230 3.26 8.24 14.80
CA LEU A 230 2.58 6.96 14.93
C LEU A 230 2.10 6.47 13.56
N SER A 231 1.70 5.22 13.47
CA SER A 231 1.04 4.71 12.26
C SER A 231 -0.40 5.20 12.18
N GLU A 232 -0.77 5.88 11.11
CA GLU A 232 -2.08 6.54 10.98
C GLU A 232 -2.71 6.45 9.59
N ILE A 233 -4.02 6.62 9.59
CA ILE A 233 -4.83 6.82 8.40
C ILE A 233 -5.22 8.29 8.38
N THR A 234 -4.81 9.06 7.37
CA THR A 234 -5.08 10.50 7.32
C THR A 234 -5.32 11.01 5.90
N ALA A 235 -6.28 11.93 5.76
CA ALA A 235 -6.53 12.68 4.52
C ALA A 235 -6.29 14.17 4.74
N PHE A 236 -5.17 14.49 5.38
CA PHE A 236 -4.85 15.85 5.84
C PHE A 236 -4.34 16.73 4.69
N SER A 237 -4.81 17.97 4.64
CA SER A 237 -4.19 19.03 3.83
C SER A 237 -3.44 20.00 4.71
N GLN A 238 -2.23 20.40 4.29
CA GLN A 238 -1.41 21.30 5.10
C GLN A 238 -1.98 22.72 5.20
N LEU A 239 -2.54 23.25 4.11
CA LEU A 239 -3.06 24.62 4.03
C LEU A 239 -4.47 24.68 3.43
N GLY A 240 -5.01 23.57 2.92
CA GLY A 240 -6.38 23.46 2.40
C GLY A 240 -7.29 22.72 3.37
N ASP A 241 -8.43 22.29 2.87
CA ASP A 241 -9.39 21.49 3.63
C ASP A 241 -8.96 20.02 3.70
N SER A 242 -9.16 19.37 4.86
CA SER A 242 -8.94 17.93 4.99
C SER A 242 -9.95 17.16 4.15
N GLY A 243 -9.53 16.00 3.66
CA GLY A 243 -10.36 15.10 2.86
C GLY A 243 -11.26 14.21 3.71
N VAL A 244 -11.67 13.08 3.14
CA VAL A 244 -12.62 12.14 3.76
C VAL A 244 -11.93 10.83 4.09
N VAL A 245 -12.16 10.33 5.31
CA VAL A 245 -11.72 9.00 5.73
C VAL A 245 -12.95 8.21 6.17
N ASP A 246 -13.23 7.10 5.47
CA ASP A 246 -14.31 6.16 5.78
C ASP A 246 -13.69 4.77 6.02
N VAL A 247 -13.74 4.31 7.25
CA VAL A 247 -13.19 3.01 7.67
C VAL A 247 -14.32 2.14 8.20
N GLN A 248 -14.63 1.08 7.49
CA GLN A 248 -15.66 0.09 7.84
C GLN A 248 -14.98 -1.19 8.29
N VAL A 249 -15.17 -1.55 9.56
CA VAL A 249 -14.69 -2.81 10.12
C VAL A 249 -15.88 -3.74 10.32
N ASN A 250 -15.87 -4.84 9.59
CA ASN A 250 -16.85 -5.91 9.75
C ASN A 250 -16.45 -6.73 10.98
N ALA A 251 -16.75 -6.22 12.18
CA ALA A 251 -16.37 -6.89 13.42
C ALA A 251 -16.87 -8.35 13.39
N LEU A 252 -15.94 -9.29 13.34
CA LEU A 252 -16.25 -10.69 13.62
C LEU A 252 -16.84 -10.71 15.04
N ASP A 253 -18.11 -11.04 15.17
CA ASP A 253 -18.71 -11.25 16.48
C ASP A 253 -17.99 -12.44 17.16
N PRO A 254 -17.12 -12.21 18.16
CA PRO A 254 -16.37 -13.29 18.79
C PRO A 254 -17.29 -14.29 19.51
N THR A 255 -18.58 -13.99 19.60
CA THR A 255 -19.59 -14.90 20.18
C THR A 255 -20.23 -15.81 19.13
N GLN A 256 -20.05 -15.56 17.83
CA GLN A 256 -20.50 -16.45 16.77
C GLN A 256 -19.62 -17.70 16.74
N GLY A 257 -20.14 -18.80 17.24
CA GLY A 257 -19.44 -20.10 17.28
C GLY A 257 -19.02 -20.55 18.68
N LEU A 258 -19.24 -19.76 19.71
CA LEU A 258 -19.18 -20.24 21.08
C LEU A 258 -20.50 -20.99 21.37
N GLU A 259 -20.48 -22.34 21.27
CA GLU A 259 -21.52 -23.12 21.94
C GLU A 259 -21.45 -22.77 23.44
N ALA A 260 -22.60 -22.40 23.99
CA ALA A 260 -22.71 -22.16 25.43
C ALA A 260 -22.20 -23.40 26.19
N LEU A 261 -21.13 -23.25 26.92
CA LEU A 261 -20.67 -24.29 27.81
C LEU A 261 -21.84 -24.64 28.75
N PRO A 262 -22.13 -25.93 29.02
CA PRO A 262 -23.14 -26.32 29.97
C PRO A 262 -22.91 -25.58 31.30
N GLU A 263 -23.94 -24.92 31.81
CA GLU A 263 -23.87 -24.09 33.01
C GLU A 263 -23.49 -24.87 34.30
N GLU A 264 -23.49 -26.20 34.25
CA GLU A 264 -23.01 -27.03 35.36
C GLU A 264 -22.07 -28.13 34.85
N PRO A 265 -20.86 -28.25 35.41
CA PRO A 265 -20.04 -29.41 35.19
C PRO A 265 -20.77 -30.64 35.82
N GLN A 266 -21.10 -31.62 35.01
CA GLN A 266 -21.65 -32.87 35.52
C GLN A 266 -20.65 -33.46 36.51
N ARG A 267 -21.07 -33.53 37.78
CA ARG A 267 -20.29 -34.22 38.81
C ARG A 267 -20.16 -35.69 38.41
N PRO A 268 -18.94 -36.24 38.41
CA PRO A 268 -18.77 -37.66 38.15
C PRO A 268 -19.59 -38.42 39.18
N GLN A 269 -20.51 -39.27 38.73
CA GLN A 269 -21.22 -40.20 39.62
C GLN A 269 -20.20 -41.22 40.13
N ILE A 270 -19.94 -41.17 41.43
CA ILE A 270 -19.17 -42.20 42.10
C ILE A 270 -20.12 -43.42 42.15
N ILE A 271 -19.78 -44.48 41.38
CA ILE A 271 -20.47 -45.73 41.53
C ILE A 271 -20.00 -46.34 42.85
N GLU A 272 -20.83 -46.22 43.89
CA GLU A 272 -20.68 -47.02 45.11
C GLU A 272 -21.01 -48.48 44.76
N GLY A 273 -19.98 -49.34 44.73
CA GLY A 273 -20.18 -50.72 44.47
C GLY A 273 -18.93 -51.56 44.45
N CYS A 274 -18.15 -51.52 45.53
CA CYS A 274 -17.28 -52.63 45.94
C CYS A 274 -17.45 -52.90 47.40
N VAL A 275 -18.47 -53.62 47.75
CA VAL A 275 -18.51 -54.29 49.05
C VAL A 275 -17.58 -55.50 48.97
N ALA A 276 -16.47 -55.44 49.65
CA ALA A 276 -15.61 -56.64 49.83
C ALA A 276 -16.32 -57.56 50.80
N ASP A 277 -16.86 -58.67 50.29
CA ASP A 277 -17.40 -59.72 51.11
C ASP A 277 -16.24 -60.50 51.77
N GLY A 278 -15.98 -60.14 53.00
CA GLY A 278 -15.07 -60.89 53.84
C GLY A 278 -15.83 -62.08 54.44
N ASN A 279 -15.60 -63.24 53.94
CA ASN A 279 -15.90 -64.44 54.71
C ASN A 279 -14.68 -65.32 54.88
N GLN A 280 -14.16 -65.30 56.09
CA GLN A 280 -13.26 -66.32 56.65
C GLN A 280 -14.03 -67.56 56.99
N GLN A 281 -13.51 -68.71 56.68
CA GLN A 281 -13.52 -69.83 57.64
C GLN A 281 -12.51 -70.92 57.22
N ALA A 282 -11.68 -71.25 58.19
CA ALA A 282 -11.03 -72.37 58.77
C ALA A 282 -9.59 -72.59 58.35
#